data_db88a5a4c3b13e0ab3801cc4b1126d9b
#
_entry.id   db88a5a4c3b13e0ab3801cc4b1126d9b
#
_cell.length_a   1.000
_cell.length_b   1.000
_cell.length_c   1.000
_cell.angle_alpha   90.00
_cell.angle_beta   90.00
_cell.angle_gamma   90.00
#
_symmetry.space_group_name_H-M   'P 1'
#
loop_
_entity.id
_entity.type
_entity.pdbx_description
1 polymer ?
#
loop_
_entity_poly.entity_id
_entity_poly.type
_entity_poly.pdbx_seq_one_letter_code
_entity_poly.pdbx_strand_id
1 'polypeptide(L)'
;LSSSVIPEYKAKYKFERDDFSITGIRELKKSNGDDFIFKFNASTLLIVSMNFESIFEIKDSKIISKNYEVNIRPKSVNRDQKIYYDYDNLKINSSGRDSWIAPLNQTAFLTDPLNAQIQIRLNLINGMEKFYINLIKMETGEIQENLYELVGEEICSLQEKSYDCVILKRYRESDDRIT
;
A
#
# COMPACT_ATOMS: atom_id res chain seq x y z
N LEU A 1 22.63 12.60 -8.50
CA LEU A 1 21.43 12.61 -7.65
C LEU A 1 21.28 11.19 -7.11
N SER A 2 21.55 11.02 -5.81
CA SER A 2 21.36 9.73 -5.12
C SER A 2 19.87 9.42 -5.16
N SER A 3 19.48 8.34 -5.82
CA SER A 3 18.11 7.83 -5.72
C SER A 3 17.85 7.53 -4.24
N SER A 4 16.83 8.14 -3.66
CA SER A 4 16.41 7.86 -2.30
C SER A 4 15.91 6.42 -2.21
N VAL A 5 16.82 5.52 -1.82
CA VAL A 5 16.49 4.10 -1.69
C VAL A 5 15.75 3.91 -0.37
N ILE A 6 14.52 3.42 -0.44
CA ILE A 6 13.80 2.99 0.75
C ILE A 6 14.48 1.73 1.29
N PRO A 7 14.93 1.73 2.55
CA PRO A 7 15.56 0.54 3.13
C PRO A 7 14.54 -0.58 3.32
N GLU A 8 15.01 -1.81 3.18
CA GLU A 8 14.26 -3.00 3.58
C GLU A 8 13.90 -2.90 5.07
N TYR A 9 12.72 -3.39 5.42
CA TYR A 9 12.30 -3.42 6.81
C TYR A 9 11.29 -4.52 7.08
N LYS A 10 11.22 -4.89 8.36
CA LYS A 10 10.18 -5.75 8.92
C LYS A 10 9.65 -5.12 10.20
N ALA A 11 8.34 -4.94 10.27
CA ALA A 11 7.68 -4.33 11.42
C ALA A 11 6.50 -5.19 11.88
N LYS A 12 6.36 -5.33 13.19
CA LYS A 12 5.25 -6.02 13.83
C LYS A 12 4.27 -4.99 14.37
N TYR A 13 2.99 -5.18 14.06
CA TYR A 13 1.88 -4.35 14.50
C TYR A 13 0.96 -5.16 15.37
N LYS A 14 0.44 -4.55 16.41
CA LYS A 14 -0.62 -5.09 17.25
C LYS A 14 -1.82 -4.15 17.17
N PHE A 15 -2.96 -4.69 16.78
CA PHE A 15 -4.24 -3.99 16.79
C PHE A 15 -5.07 -4.56 17.90
N GLU A 16 -5.51 -3.71 18.82
CA GLU A 16 -6.35 -4.07 19.94
C GLU A 16 -7.61 -3.22 19.90
N ARG A 17 -8.74 -3.88 19.98
CA ARG A 17 -10.04 -3.23 20.12
C ARG A 17 -10.95 -4.13 20.96
N ASP A 18 -11.37 -3.63 22.10
CA ASP A 18 -12.16 -4.39 23.09
C ASP A 18 -11.44 -5.73 23.42
N ASP A 19 -12.11 -6.87 23.27
CA ASP A 19 -11.56 -8.20 23.51
C ASP A 19 -10.84 -8.80 22.29
N PHE A 20 -10.66 -8.02 21.25
CA PHE A 20 -10.11 -8.48 19.97
C PHE A 20 -8.68 -7.97 19.74
N SER A 21 -7.76 -8.87 19.53
CA SER A 21 -6.36 -8.56 19.21
C SER A 21 -5.91 -9.23 17.91
N ILE A 22 -5.33 -8.45 17.01
CA ILE A 22 -4.71 -8.93 15.77
C ILE A 22 -3.24 -8.56 15.78
N THR A 23 -2.39 -9.52 15.43
CA THR A 23 -0.99 -9.25 15.14
C THR A 23 -0.78 -9.25 13.63
N GLY A 24 -0.18 -8.17 13.12
CA GLY A 24 0.22 -8.04 11.73
C GLY A 24 1.72 -7.86 11.57
N ILE A 25 2.28 -8.35 10.49
CA ILE A 25 3.68 -8.17 10.10
C ILE A 25 3.70 -7.50 8.74
N ARG A 26 4.40 -6.38 8.62
CA ARG A 26 4.75 -5.76 7.35
C ARG A 26 6.22 -6.02 7.04
N GLU A 27 6.50 -6.38 5.81
CA GLU A 27 7.86 -6.67 5.37
C GLU A 27 8.07 -6.12 3.95
N LEU A 28 9.06 -5.22 3.79
CA LEU A 28 9.54 -4.74 2.52
C LEU A 28 10.90 -5.36 2.25
N LYS A 29 11.03 -6.05 1.11
CA LYS A 29 12.28 -6.65 0.65
C LYS A 29 12.53 -6.32 -0.80
N LYS A 30 13.80 -6.15 -1.15
CA LYS A 30 14.23 -6.17 -2.53
C LYS A 30 14.30 -7.64 -3.01
N SER A 31 13.73 -7.90 -4.18
CA SER A 31 13.78 -9.20 -4.83
C SER A 31 14.94 -9.24 -5.85
N ASN A 32 14.99 -10.29 -6.65
CA ASN A 32 15.97 -10.38 -7.73
C ASN A 32 15.73 -9.26 -8.77
N GLY A 33 16.81 -8.59 -9.19
CA GLY A 33 16.71 -7.44 -10.09
C GLY A 33 16.30 -6.16 -9.37
N ASP A 34 15.41 -5.38 -9.99
CA ASP A 34 14.96 -4.07 -9.48
C ASP A 34 13.61 -4.12 -8.74
N ASP A 35 13.04 -5.33 -8.60
CA ASP A 35 11.75 -5.53 -7.97
C ASP A 35 11.83 -5.44 -6.44
N PHE A 36 10.79 -4.86 -5.87
CA PHE A 36 10.48 -4.90 -4.45
C PHE A 36 9.24 -5.76 -4.20
N ILE A 37 9.26 -6.48 -3.09
CA ILE A 37 8.10 -7.23 -2.59
C ILE A 37 7.71 -6.63 -1.25
N PHE A 38 6.49 -6.13 -1.17
CA PHE A 38 5.92 -5.62 0.06
C PHE A 38 4.76 -6.50 0.50
N LYS A 39 4.87 -7.05 1.73
CA LYS A 39 3.90 -7.98 2.30
C LYS A 39 3.28 -7.41 3.57
N PHE A 40 2.01 -7.72 3.76
CA PHE A 40 1.33 -7.58 5.04
C PHE A 40 0.61 -8.89 5.36
N ASN A 41 1.02 -9.52 6.45
CA ASN A 41 0.40 -10.73 6.95
C ASN A 41 -0.20 -10.45 8.31
N ALA A 42 -1.48 -10.76 8.49
CA ALA A 42 -2.15 -10.63 9.78
C ALA A 42 -2.95 -11.89 10.10
N SER A 43 -2.99 -12.26 11.37
CA SER A 43 -3.77 -13.41 11.83
C SER A 43 -4.38 -13.14 13.19
N THR A 44 -5.56 -13.70 13.40
CA THR A 44 -6.20 -13.81 14.72
C THR A 44 -6.06 -15.23 15.21
N LEU A 45 -6.16 -15.45 16.52
CA LEU A 45 -6.13 -16.76 17.19
C LEU A 45 -6.76 -17.88 16.33
N LEU A 46 -5.99 -18.46 15.41
CA LEU A 46 -6.25 -19.67 14.62
C LEU A 46 -7.42 -19.63 13.60
N ILE A 47 -8.19 -18.53 13.48
CA ILE A 47 -9.43 -18.55 12.70
C ILE A 47 -9.32 -17.78 11.39
N VAL A 48 -8.69 -16.60 11.42
CA VAL A 48 -8.60 -15.75 10.23
C VAL A 48 -7.15 -15.39 9.95
N SER A 49 -6.72 -15.59 8.70
CA SER A 49 -5.46 -15.06 8.20
C SER A 49 -5.68 -14.18 6.97
N MET A 50 -4.95 -13.09 6.90
CA MET A 50 -4.98 -12.14 5.79
C MET A 50 -3.56 -11.98 5.29
N ASN A 51 -3.35 -12.25 3.99
CA ASN A 51 -2.07 -12.09 3.34
C ASN A 51 -2.25 -11.15 2.15
N PHE A 52 -1.50 -10.07 2.15
CA PHE A 52 -1.45 -9.08 1.10
C PHE A 52 -0.02 -9.03 0.58
N GLU A 53 0.15 -9.04 -0.72
CA GLU A 53 1.45 -8.95 -1.37
C GLU A 53 1.37 -7.97 -2.54
N SER A 54 2.34 -7.05 -2.62
CA SER A 54 2.52 -6.14 -3.73
C SER A 54 3.92 -6.30 -4.29
N ILE A 55 4.03 -6.46 -5.61
CA ILE A 55 5.29 -6.51 -6.36
C ILE A 55 5.35 -5.28 -7.25
N PHE A 56 6.46 -4.54 -7.17
CA PHE A 56 6.65 -3.28 -7.88
C PHE A 56 8.14 -2.96 -8.07
N GLU A 57 8.42 -2.07 -8.99
CA GLU A 57 9.72 -1.38 -9.12
C GLU A 57 9.62 0.05 -8.57
N ILE A 58 10.79 0.62 -8.23
CA ILE A 58 10.93 2.05 -7.94
C ILE A 58 11.80 2.65 -9.03
N LYS A 59 11.22 3.56 -9.83
CA LYS A 59 11.92 4.28 -10.89
C LYS A 59 11.65 5.76 -10.75
N ASP A 60 12.69 6.57 -10.70
CA ASP A 60 12.62 8.03 -10.55
C ASP A 60 11.70 8.46 -9.38
N SER A 61 11.85 7.78 -8.24
CA SER A 61 11.03 7.98 -7.03
C SER A 61 9.53 7.72 -7.22
N LYS A 62 9.17 6.94 -8.24
CA LYS A 62 7.81 6.51 -8.53
C LYS A 62 7.68 5.00 -8.44
N ILE A 63 6.54 4.55 -7.94
CA ILE A 63 6.16 3.13 -7.92
C ILE A 63 5.65 2.74 -9.31
N ILE A 64 6.18 1.65 -9.82
CA ILE A 64 5.70 0.95 -11.01
C ILE A 64 5.11 -0.38 -10.53
N SER A 65 3.80 -0.41 -10.32
CA SER A 65 3.09 -1.60 -9.81
C SER A 65 3.11 -2.71 -10.85
N LYS A 66 3.38 -3.96 -10.43
CA LYS A 66 3.37 -5.15 -11.28
C LYS A 66 2.27 -6.11 -10.92
N ASN A 67 2.21 -6.49 -9.65
CA ASN A 67 1.21 -7.43 -9.14
C ASN A 67 0.74 -7.00 -7.76
N TYR A 68 -0.54 -7.25 -7.49
CA TYR A 68 -1.10 -7.16 -6.15
C TYR A 68 -2.00 -8.36 -5.88
N GLU A 69 -1.79 -9.03 -4.76
CA GLU A 69 -2.55 -10.22 -4.38
C GLU A 69 -3.09 -10.10 -2.96
N VAL A 70 -4.35 -10.49 -2.80
CA VAL A 70 -5.04 -10.59 -1.53
C VAL A 70 -5.50 -12.02 -1.35
N ASN A 71 -5.12 -12.64 -0.22
CA ASN A 71 -5.59 -13.96 0.18
C ASN A 71 -6.12 -13.88 1.61
N ILE A 72 -7.40 -14.23 1.78
CA ILE A 72 -8.04 -14.23 3.10
C ILE A 72 -8.56 -15.63 3.41
N ARG A 73 -8.30 -16.10 4.61
CA ARG A 73 -8.76 -17.41 5.09
C ARG A 73 -9.64 -17.23 6.33
N PRO A 74 -10.68 -18.07 6.53
CA PRO A 74 -11.04 -19.24 5.73
C PRO A 74 -11.59 -18.88 4.34
N LYS A 75 -11.42 -19.78 3.38
CA LYS A 75 -11.89 -19.61 1.97
C LYS A 75 -13.41 -19.45 1.83
N SER A 76 -14.17 -19.80 2.84
CA SER A 76 -15.64 -19.66 2.85
C SER A 76 -16.15 -18.25 2.54
N VAL A 77 -15.28 -17.26 2.57
CA VAL A 77 -15.65 -15.85 2.35
C VAL A 77 -15.28 -15.36 0.94
N ASN A 78 -14.62 -16.17 0.10
CA ASN A 78 -14.14 -15.84 -1.25
C ASN A 78 -13.73 -14.37 -1.42
N ARG A 79 -12.65 -13.97 -0.74
CA ARG A 79 -12.11 -12.60 -0.78
C ARG A 79 -10.75 -12.54 -1.46
N ASP A 80 -10.34 -13.65 -2.07
CA ASP A 80 -9.06 -13.69 -2.79
C ASP A 80 -9.19 -12.87 -4.07
N GLN A 81 -8.21 -12.04 -4.34
CA GLN A 81 -8.16 -11.20 -5.54
C GLN A 81 -6.73 -10.99 -5.98
N LYS A 82 -6.53 -10.96 -7.30
CA LYS A 82 -5.24 -10.66 -7.94
C LYS A 82 -5.42 -9.53 -8.94
N ILE A 83 -4.49 -8.59 -8.94
CA ILE A 83 -4.39 -7.53 -9.93
C ILE A 83 -3.03 -7.66 -10.61
N TYR A 84 -3.04 -7.67 -11.93
CA TYR A 84 -1.84 -7.72 -12.78
C TYR A 84 -1.81 -6.50 -13.69
N TYR A 85 -0.68 -5.78 -13.70
CA TYR A 85 -0.45 -4.59 -14.53
C TYR A 85 0.34 -5.00 -15.77
N ASP A 86 -0.35 -5.09 -16.90
CA ASP A 86 0.20 -5.49 -18.20
C ASP A 86 0.60 -4.25 -18.99
N TYR A 87 1.87 -3.88 -18.88
CA TYR A 87 2.43 -2.71 -19.56
C TYR A 87 2.61 -2.91 -21.06
N ASP A 88 2.72 -4.14 -21.53
CA ASP A 88 2.86 -4.45 -22.96
C ASP A 88 1.53 -4.25 -23.70
N ASN A 89 0.42 -4.65 -23.07
CA ASN A 89 -0.92 -4.51 -23.63
C ASN A 89 -1.70 -3.31 -23.09
N LEU A 90 -1.08 -2.48 -22.24
CA LEU A 90 -1.70 -1.30 -21.61
C LEU A 90 -3.02 -1.61 -20.91
N LYS A 91 -3.03 -2.68 -20.11
CA LYS A 91 -4.19 -3.15 -19.39
C LYS A 91 -3.89 -3.50 -17.94
N ILE A 92 -4.89 -3.34 -17.10
CA ILE A 92 -4.89 -3.87 -15.75
C ILE A 92 -5.95 -4.94 -15.69
N ASN A 93 -5.57 -6.13 -15.25
CA ASN A 93 -6.46 -7.28 -15.18
C ASN A 93 -6.68 -7.62 -13.70
N SER A 94 -7.93 -7.75 -13.29
CA SER A 94 -8.31 -8.28 -12.00
C SER A 94 -9.02 -9.61 -12.12
N SER A 95 -8.73 -10.51 -11.19
CA SER A 95 -9.37 -11.82 -11.09
C SER A 95 -9.59 -12.23 -9.63
N GLY A 96 -10.54 -13.10 -9.39
CA GLY A 96 -10.93 -13.56 -8.06
C GLY A 96 -12.29 -12.99 -7.66
N ARG A 97 -12.38 -12.39 -6.47
CA ARG A 97 -13.64 -11.82 -5.95
C ARG A 97 -14.28 -10.86 -6.95
N ASP A 98 -13.50 -9.91 -7.43
CA ASP A 98 -13.94 -8.89 -8.39
C ASP A 98 -13.09 -9.02 -9.66
N SER A 99 -13.73 -9.39 -10.78
CA SER A 99 -13.07 -9.60 -12.07
C SER A 99 -13.41 -8.47 -13.02
N TRP A 100 -12.40 -7.77 -13.50
CA TRP A 100 -12.53 -6.64 -14.41
C TRP A 100 -11.25 -6.42 -15.22
N ILE A 101 -11.36 -5.65 -16.28
CA ILE A 101 -10.23 -5.16 -17.08
C ILE A 101 -10.37 -3.65 -17.19
N ALA A 102 -9.28 -2.93 -16.91
CA ALA A 102 -9.20 -1.48 -17.03
C ALA A 102 -8.02 -1.07 -17.93
N PRO A 103 -8.06 0.10 -18.59
CA PRO A 103 -6.93 0.62 -19.33
C PRO A 103 -5.79 1.03 -18.36
N LEU A 104 -4.54 0.72 -18.74
CA LEU A 104 -3.34 1.17 -18.05
C LEU A 104 -2.78 2.39 -18.76
N ASN A 105 -2.83 3.54 -18.10
CA ASN A 105 -2.14 4.72 -18.58
C ASN A 105 -0.71 4.73 -18.01
N GLN A 106 0.30 4.62 -18.86
CA GLN A 106 1.71 4.56 -18.45
C GLN A 106 2.19 5.83 -17.74
N THR A 107 1.53 6.96 -17.93
CA THR A 107 1.88 8.23 -17.28
C THR A 107 1.19 8.42 -15.93
N ALA A 108 0.13 7.69 -15.67
CA ALA A 108 -0.57 7.71 -14.40
C ALA A 108 0.05 6.66 -13.47
N PHE A 109 1.04 7.04 -12.69
CA PHE A 109 1.63 6.16 -11.68
C PHE A 109 0.57 5.66 -10.72
N LEU A 110 0.14 4.41 -10.94
CA LEU A 110 -0.94 3.78 -10.19
C LEU A 110 -0.37 2.95 -9.06
N THR A 111 -0.96 3.09 -7.89
CA THR A 111 -0.63 2.29 -6.72
C THR A 111 -1.77 1.35 -6.37
N ASP A 112 -1.42 0.23 -5.75
CA ASP A 112 -2.35 -0.64 -5.04
C ASP A 112 -2.46 -0.21 -3.56
N PRO A 113 -3.42 -0.74 -2.79
CA PRO A 113 -3.63 -0.36 -1.39
C PRO A 113 -2.42 -0.60 -0.48
N LEU A 114 -1.50 -1.48 -0.86
CA LEU A 114 -0.32 -1.80 -0.06
C LEU A 114 0.87 -0.91 -0.45
N ASN A 115 1.25 -0.84 -1.73
CA ASN A 115 2.42 -0.08 -2.17
C ASN A 115 2.20 1.44 -2.18
N ALA A 116 0.95 1.92 -2.12
CA ALA A 116 0.64 3.33 -1.89
C ALA A 116 1.35 3.90 -0.66
N GLN A 117 1.53 3.09 0.38
CA GLN A 117 2.26 3.50 1.60
C GLN A 117 3.75 3.75 1.32
N ILE A 118 4.33 3.00 0.38
CA ILE A 118 5.72 3.20 -0.04
C ILE A 118 5.84 4.47 -0.88
N GLN A 119 4.88 4.73 -1.79
CA GLN A 119 4.86 5.98 -2.57
C GLN A 119 4.73 7.21 -1.68
N ILE A 120 3.88 7.16 -0.63
CA ILE A 120 3.78 8.24 0.36
C ILE A 120 5.14 8.51 1.01
N ARG A 121 5.84 7.45 1.47
CA ARG A 121 7.18 7.59 2.07
C ARG A 121 8.20 8.18 1.09
N LEU A 122 8.19 7.73 -0.18
CA LEU A 122 9.06 8.28 -1.23
C LEU A 122 8.83 9.79 -1.43
N ASN A 123 7.56 10.20 -1.49
CA ASN A 123 7.21 11.61 -1.66
C ASN A 123 7.73 12.45 -0.48
N LEU A 124 7.54 11.99 0.76
CA LEU A 124 8.04 12.68 1.96
C LEU A 124 9.57 12.75 2.01
N ILE A 125 10.27 11.66 1.69
CA ILE A 125 11.75 11.62 1.63
C ILE A 125 12.27 12.62 0.59
N ASN A 126 11.52 12.83 -0.49
CA ASN A 126 11.84 13.83 -1.52
C ASN A 126 11.38 15.27 -1.14
N GLY A 127 10.96 15.50 0.09
CA GLY A 127 10.56 16.81 0.60
C GLY A 127 9.22 17.33 0.08
N MET A 128 8.35 16.45 -0.40
CA MET A 128 7.01 16.85 -0.85
C MET A 128 6.07 16.99 0.35
N GLU A 129 5.55 18.18 0.56
CA GLU A 129 4.60 18.46 1.64
C GLU A 129 3.14 18.25 1.21
N LYS A 130 2.86 18.30 -0.10
CA LYS A 130 1.53 18.11 -0.66
C LYS A 130 1.63 17.34 -1.97
N PHE A 131 0.86 16.24 -2.09
CA PHE A 131 0.94 15.36 -3.26
C PHE A 131 -0.30 14.50 -3.44
N TYR A 132 -0.50 14.02 -4.65
CA TYR A 132 -1.56 13.07 -4.99
C TYR A 132 -1.03 11.64 -5.05
N ILE A 133 -1.86 10.71 -4.61
CA ILE A 133 -1.67 9.27 -4.77
C ILE A 133 -2.84 8.71 -5.57
N ASN A 134 -2.53 8.13 -6.72
CA ASN A 134 -3.51 7.45 -7.57
C ASN A 134 -3.64 6.00 -7.12
N LEU A 135 -4.75 5.68 -6.49
CA LEU A 135 -5.05 4.36 -5.95
C LEU A 135 -6.07 3.65 -6.84
N ILE A 136 -5.78 2.40 -7.21
CA ILE A 136 -6.76 1.58 -7.91
C ILE A 136 -7.82 1.06 -6.94
N LYS A 137 -9.09 1.22 -7.30
CA LYS A 137 -10.21 0.61 -6.57
C LYS A 137 -10.28 -0.87 -6.90
N MET A 138 -10.22 -1.70 -5.87
CA MET A 138 -10.16 -3.16 -6.00
C MET A 138 -11.41 -3.74 -6.67
N GLU A 139 -12.55 -3.13 -6.43
CA GLU A 139 -13.87 -3.61 -6.87
C GLU A 139 -14.15 -3.33 -8.35
N THR A 140 -13.63 -2.22 -8.87
CA THR A 140 -14.05 -1.70 -10.18
C THR A 140 -12.91 -1.42 -11.15
N GLY A 141 -11.66 -1.31 -10.66
CA GLY A 141 -10.52 -0.87 -11.45
C GLY A 141 -10.49 0.64 -11.74
N GLU A 142 -11.42 1.41 -11.18
CA GLU A 142 -11.38 2.86 -11.26
C GLU A 142 -10.20 3.42 -10.50
N ILE A 143 -9.69 4.56 -10.96
CA ILE A 143 -8.62 5.29 -10.29
C ILE A 143 -9.24 6.27 -9.31
N GLN A 144 -8.84 6.18 -8.06
CA GLN A 144 -9.16 7.15 -7.01
C GLN A 144 -7.94 8.02 -6.73
N GLU A 145 -8.05 9.30 -6.99
CA GLU A 145 -7.04 10.27 -6.63
C GLU A 145 -7.23 10.71 -5.17
N ASN A 146 -6.16 10.62 -4.38
CA ASN A 146 -6.19 11.02 -2.98
C ASN A 146 -5.12 12.08 -2.75
N LEU A 147 -5.53 13.25 -2.27
CA LEU A 147 -4.64 14.32 -1.86
C LEU A 147 -4.13 14.06 -0.44
N TYR A 148 -2.82 14.13 -0.26
CA TYR A 148 -2.14 14.10 1.04
C TYR A 148 -1.42 15.43 1.28
N GLU A 149 -1.44 15.89 2.52
CA GLU A 149 -0.79 17.11 2.95
C GLU A 149 -0.09 16.89 4.30
N LEU A 150 1.18 17.28 4.38
CA LEU A 150 1.93 17.32 5.63
C LEU A 150 1.39 18.49 6.46
N VAL A 151 0.77 18.20 7.60
CA VAL A 151 0.11 19.21 8.44
C VAL A 151 0.83 19.46 9.76
N GLY A 152 1.85 18.68 10.08
CA GLY A 152 2.63 18.85 11.30
C GLY A 152 3.64 17.74 11.54
N GLU A 153 4.37 17.92 12.63
CA GLU A 153 5.34 16.98 13.16
C GLU A 153 5.07 16.76 14.65
N GLU A 154 5.36 15.58 15.14
CA GLU A 154 5.23 15.23 16.55
C GLU A 154 6.28 14.20 16.97
N ILE A 155 6.52 14.11 18.28
CA ILE A 155 7.36 13.04 18.82
C ILE A 155 6.46 11.85 19.16
N CYS A 156 6.67 10.74 18.47
CA CYS A 156 6.00 9.47 18.75
C CYS A 156 6.83 8.61 19.68
N SER A 157 6.20 7.89 20.59
CA SER A 157 6.86 6.92 21.45
C SER A 157 6.50 5.50 21.04
N LEU A 158 7.50 4.64 20.85
CA LEU A 158 7.33 3.24 20.57
C LEU A 158 8.34 2.41 21.37
N GLN A 159 7.87 1.54 22.27
CA GLN A 159 8.72 0.67 23.09
C GLN A 159 9.87 1.43 23.77
N GLU A 160 9.54 2.47 24.54
CA GLU A 160 10.48 3.34 25.28
C GLU A 160 11.46 4.16 24.41
N LYS A 161 11.32 4.12 23.09
CA LYS A 161 12.08 4.95 22.15
C LYS A 161 11.21 6.06 21.60
N SER A 162 11.78 7.23 21.45
CA SER A 162 11.14 8.37 20.79
C SER A 162 11.59 8.47 19.34
N TYR A 163 10.67 8.87 18.47
CA TYR A 163 10.89 9.06 17.04
C TYR A 163 10.28 10.37 16.60
N ASP A 164 10.92 11.04 15.66
CA ASP A 164 10.32 12.16 14.95
C ASP A 164 9.28 11.61 13.95
N CYS A 165 8.03 12.00 14.15
CA CYS A 165 6.91 11.56 13.32
C CYS A 165 6.32 12.74 12.55
N VAL A 166 5.78 12.47 11.39
CA VAL A 166 5.04 13.44 10.57
C VAL A 166 3.55 13.14 10.60
N ILE A 167 2.74 14.19 10.62
CA ILE A 167 1.28 14.09 10.57
C ILE A 167 0.84 14.38 9.16
N LEU A 168 0.21 13.38 8.52
CA LEU A 168 -0.37 13.51 7.18
C LEU A 168 -1.89 13.55 7.26
N LYS A 169 -2.47 14.56 6.62
CA LYS A 169 -3.91 14.65 6.37
C LYS A 169 -4.22 14.11 4.98
N ARG A 170 -5.19 13.20 4.88
CA ARG A 170 -5.72 12.70 3.60
C ARG A 170 -7.06 13.38 3.33
N TYR A 171 -7.19 13.96 2.14
CA TYR A 171 -8.45 14.52 1.65
C TYR A 171 -9.09 13.52 0.69
N ARG A 172 -10.38 13.24 0.90
CA ARG A 172 -11.19 12.41 0.00
C ARG A 172 -12.25 13.29 -0.66
N GLU A 173 -12.50 13.10 -1.96
CA GLU A 173 -13.50 13.89 -2.70
C GLU A 173 -14.95 13.75 -2.16
N SER A 174 -15.23 12.74 -1.34
CA SER A 174 -16.59 12.41 -0.90
C SER A 174 -16.79 12.34 0.62
N ASP A 175 -15.81 12.73 1.42
CA ASP A 175 -15.91 12.54 2.87
C ASP A 175 -15.45 13.78 3.65
N ASP A 176 -16.42 14.48 4.27
CA ASP A 176 -16.17 15.44 5.36
C ASP A 176 -15.70 14.77 6.67
N ARG A 177 -15.28 13.50 6.62
CA ARG A 177 -14.77 12.80 7.78
C ARG A 177 -13.31 13.08 7.96
N ILE A 178 -13.02 13.88 8.97
CA ILE A 178 -11.69 14.00 9.56
C ILE A 178 -11.35 12.66 10.21
N THR A 179 -10.29 12.01 9.75
CA THR A 179 -9.74 10.78 10.36
C THR A 179 -8.56 11.15 11.21
#